data_4d82569501dd06e78386906d13fbed25
#
_entry.id   4d82569501dd06e78386906d13fbed25
#
_cell.length_a   1.000
_cell.length_b   1.000
_cell.length_c   1.000
_cell.angle_alpha   90.00
_cell.angle_beta   90.00
_cell.angle_gamma   90.00
#
_symmetry.space_group_name_H-M   'P 1'
#
loop_
_entity.id
_entity.type
_entity.pdbx_description
1 polymer ?
#
loop_
_entity_poly.entity_id
_entity_poly.type
_entity_poly.pdbx_seq_one_letter_code
_entity_poly.pdbx_strand_id
1 'polypeptide(L)'
;MNYLVLKVDDRLPKKKYFIFKDGKNVYDFDASLTKGEAQYRVYSDILRFGQGKYEIKDIDGVSVSFETADEMPSRDEIESGRELRPIIHYTAPIGWLNDPNGLVYFDGKFHLFAQHNPYSRDWGNMTWIHAVSGDLLHWEELGDALFPDEFGTMFSGSAVVDRDNVAGFGKDAIILFYTAAGNNSEMSKGQPFTQCLAYSTDNGMTFTKYAGNPIIPHIIGGNRDPKVVYSPELGRWIMALYLDGNDYRLFLSDDLIHWKEWENVKMKTDTECPNFYPLDFEGRKIWVLSGAADKYMLFEIKDKKLVQIQDEENLYYAKGGSYAAQVYSGTDPETIRLSWLHTDTKGAIFNSQIGVPTDMFLRGSGGKIRLGSYPRLDIMNYESEPVVDVVTEAGCSVIASPDQCKGRAVSIELAFRKTCPDFELEVFGCRIVVSPMSNRFFVNSQEAPLSFDDAEEKGLCVVADTLSAECFADGGLIYANYLINADREKGIVINTKEGADITVSAELIAP
;
A
#
# COMPACT_ATOMS: atom_id res chain seq x y z
N MET A 1 -5.08 -31.43 6.07
CA MET A 1 -5.13 -30.40 7.13
C MET A 1 -3.98 -29.44 6.90
N ASN A 2 -4.32 -28.24 6.43
CA ASN A 2 -3.36 -27.21 6.06
C ASN A 2 -3.45 -26.00 7.00
N TYR A 3 -4.61 -25.83 7.67
CA TYR A 3 -4.89 -24.72 8.57
C TYR A 3 -5.42 -25.17 9.91
N LEU A 4 -5.01 -24.46 10.97
CA LEU A 4 -5.71 -24.44 12.26
C LEU A 4 -6.72 -23.29 12.24
N VAL A 5 -7.98 -23.57 12.52
CA VAL A 5 -9.05 -22.58 12.49
C VAL A 5 -9.37 -22.15 13.92
N LEU A 6 -9.20 -20.86 14.17
CA LEU A 6 -9.32 -20.27 15.50
C LEU A 6 -10.50 -19.30 15.54
N LYS A 7 -11.23 -19.32 16.66
CA LYS A 7 -12.36 -18.43 16.92
C LYS A 7 -11.87 -17.16 17.61
N VAL A 8 -12.10 -16.01 16.99
CA VAL A 8 -11.68 -14.68 17.47
C VAL A 8 -12.91 -13.86 17.89
N ASP A 9 -12.73 -13.11 18.99
CA ASP A 9 -13.65 -12.08 19.45
C ASP A 9 -12.84 -10.87 19.93
N ASP A 10 -12.71 -9.84 19.11
CA ASP A 10 -11.91 -8.64 19.38
C ASP A 10 -12.39 -7.81 20.60
N ARG A 11 -13.57 -8.13 21.15
CA ARG A 11 -14.05 -7.54 22.41
C ARG A 11 -13.33 -8.10 23.63
N LEU A 12 -12.64 -9.25 23.49
CA LEU A 12 -11.85 -9.85 24.55
C LEU A 12 -10.42 -9.30 24.55
N PRO A 13 -9.73 -9.30 25.70
CA PRO A 13 -8.33 -8.89 25.75
C PRO A 13 -7.44 -9.85 24.94
N LYS A 14 -6.47 -9.28 24.22
CA LYS A 14 -5.44 -10.06 23.53
C LYS A 14 -4.57 -10.81 24.54
N LYS A 15 -4.22 -12.04 24.21
CA LYS A 15 -3.27 -12.90 24.91
C LYS A 15 -2.24 -13.44 23.93
N LYS A 16 -1.09 -13.83 24.48
CA LYS A 16 -0.06 -14.58 23.76
C LYS A 16 -0.42 -16.05 23.71
N TYR A 17 -0.29 -16.65 22.53
CA TYR A 17 -0.49 -18.07 22.26
C TYR A 17 0.73 -18.67 21.59
N PHE A 18 0.91 -19.98 21.79
CA PHE A 18 2.00 -20.75 21.22
C PHE A 18 1.43 -21.96 20.47
N ILE A 19 1.93 -22.19 19.27
CA ILE A 19 1.64 -23.41 18.50
C ILE A 19 2.77 -24.39 18.76
N PHE A 20 2.39 -25.57 19.25
CA PHE A 20 3.29 -26.70 19.43
C PHE A 20 3.04 -27.73 18.33
N LYS A 21 4.11 -28.26 17.75
CA LYS A 21 4.12 -29.44 16.90
C LYS A 21 4.94 -30.54 17.55
N ASP A 22 4.32 -31.71 17.78
CA ASP A 22 4.94 -32.87 18.42
C ASP A 22 5.64 -32.49 19.76
N GLY A 23 5.01 -31.58 20.53
CA GLY A 23 5.49 -31.09 21.80
C GLY A 23 6.55 -29.98 21.75
N LYS A 24 7.05 -29.59 20.55
CA LYS A 24 7.99 -28.49 20.36
C LYS A 24 7.24 -27.21 19.96
N ASN A 25 7.52 -26.08 20.64
CA ASN A 25 7.04 -24.75 20.21
C ASN A 25 7.62 -24.40 18.84
N VAL A 26 6.74 -24.11 17.86
CA VAL A 26 7.11 -23.78 16.47
C VAL A 26 6.67 -22.39 16.06
N TYR A 27 5.77 -21.75 16.82
CA TYR A 27 5.27 -20.42 16.51
C TYR A 27 4.59 -19.75 17.71
N ASP A 28 4.62 -18.44 17.79
CA ASP A 28 3.87 -17.65 18.76
C ASP A 28 3.13 -16.49 18.10
N PHE A 29 1.99 -16.12 18.66
CA PHE A 29 1.17 -15.02 18.16
C PHE A 29 0.29 -14.43 19.27
N ASP A 30 -0.17 -13.19 19.06
CA ASP A 30 -1.12 -12.50 19.92
C ASP A 30 -2.52 -12.47 19.29
N ALA A 31 -3.56 -12.88 20.03
CA ALA A 31 -4.93 -12.87 19.55
C ALA A 31 -5.96 -12.76 20.69
N SER A 32 -7.21 -12.45 20.34
CA SER A 32 -8.36 -12.47 21.26
C SER A 32 -9.20 -13.72 21.02
N LEU A 33 -8.67 -14.90 21.41
CA LEU A 33 -9.36 -16.17 21.17
C LEU A 33 -10.53 -16.38 22.13
N THR A 34 -11.63 -16.98 21.62
CA THR A 34 -12.83 -17.29 22.39
C THR A 34 -13.18 -18.77 22.33
N LYS A 35 -13.80 -19.29 23.43
CA LYS A 35 -14.45 -20.60 23.47
C LYS A 35 -15.94 -20.52 23.14
N GLY A 36 -16.48 -19.30 23.11
CA GLY A 36 -17.88 -19.01 22.84
C GLY A 36 -18.18 -18.82 21.35
N GLU A 37 -19.18 -17.99 21.09
CA GLU A 37 -19.49 -17.53 19.75
C GLU A 37 -18.35 -16.66 19.20
N ALA A 38 -17.92 -16.95 18.00
CA ALA A 38 -16.86 -16.19 17.35
C ALA A 38 -17.44 -14.96 16.64
N GLN A 39 -16.76 -13.83 16.76
CA GLN A 39 -17.02 -12.68 15.92
C GLN A 39 -16.59 -12.98 14.47
N TYR A 40 -15.43 -13.64 14.32
CA TYR A 40 -14.93 -14.19 13.07
C TYR A 40 -13.96 -15.35 13.32
N ARG A 41 -13.55 -16.04 12.25
CA ARG A 41 -12.56 -17.11 12.27
C ARG A 41 -11.28 -16.66 11.56
N VAL A 42 -10.13 -17.11 12.06
CA VAL A 42 -8.83 -16.95 11.43
C VAL A 42 -8.21 -18.30 11.10
N TYR A 43 -7.41 -18.33 10.06
CA TYR A 43 -6.84 -19.54 9.47
C TYR A 43 -5.32 -19.48 9.61
N SER A 44 -4.76 -20.20 10.58
CA SER A 44 -3.31 -20.26 10.77
C SER A 44 -2.73 -21.33 9.85
N ASP A 45 -1.96 -20.90 8.86
CA ASP A 45 -1.23 -21.80 7.97
C ASP A 45 -0.18 -22.61 8.74
N ILE A 46 -0.30 -23.93 8.68
CA ILE A 46 0.65 -24.87 9.31
C ILE A 46 1.39 -25.75 8.30
N LEU A 47 1.18 -25.55 6.99
CA LEU A 47 1.86 -26.29 5.93
C LEU A 47 3.38 -26.19 6.09
N ARG A 48 3.88 -24.99 6.41
CA ARG A 48 5.31 -24.71 6.61
C ARG A 48 5.97 -25.53 7.72
N PHE A 49 5.18 -26.03 8.67
CA PHE A 49 5.68 -26.87 9.75
C PHE A 49 5.59 -28.37 9.42
N GLY A 50 4.86 -28.74 8.36
CA GLY A 50 4.66 -30.12 7.89
C GLY A 50 3.73 -30.92 8.78
N GLN A 51 3.57 -32.22 8.51
CA GLN A 51 2.69 -33.12 9.23
C GLN A 51 3.14 -33.32 10.69
N GLY A 52 2.19 -33.45 11.62
CA GLY A 52 2.46 -33.67 13.03
C GLY A 52 1.22 -33.51 13.90
N LYS A 53 1.39 -33.72 15.19
CA LYS A 53 0.34 -33.44 16.20
C LYS A 53 0.48 -31.99 16.65
N TYR A 54 -0.58 -31.18 16.42
CA TYR A 54 -0.62 -29.78 16.82
C TYR A 54 -1.37 -29.58 18.13
N GLU A 55 -0.86 -28.66 18.95
CA GLU A 55 -1.48 -28.16 20.18
C GLU A 55 -1.31 -26.65 20.23
N ILE A 56 -2.33 -25.93 20.74
CA ILE A 56 -2.22 -24.49 21.03
C ILE A 56 -2.37 -24.29 22.53
N LYS A 57 -1.47 -23.49 23.10
CA LYS A 57 -1.52 -23.11 24.53
C LYS A 57 -1.39 -21.59 24.65
N ASP A 58 -2.10 -21.01 25.61
CA ASP A 58 -1.87 -19.61 25.98
C ASP A 58 -0.60 -19.48 26.85
N ILE A 59 -0.24 -18.25 27.21
CA ILE A 59 0.95 -17.94 28.00
C ILE A 59 0.93 -18.59 29.39
N ASP A 60 -0.25 -18.90 29.90
CA ASP A 60 -0.43 -19.59 31.19
C ASP A 60 -0.36 -21.13 31.04
N GLY A 61 -0.13 -21.63 29.82
CA GLY A 61 -0.04 -23.05 29.50
C GLY A 61 -1.40 -23.74 29.32
N VAL A 62 -2.50 -22.98 29.28
CA VAL A 62 -3.85 -23.52 29.11
C VAL A 62 -4.08 -23.88 27.63
N SER A 63 -4.52 -25.12 27.40
CA SER A 63 -4.82 -25.60 26.04
C SER A 63 -6.05 -24.89 25.46
N VAL A 64 -5.93 -24.51 24.18
CA VAL A 64 -6.99 -23.90 23.38
C VAL A 64 -7.47 -24.88 22.32
N SER A 65 -8.78 -25.01 22.19
CA SER A 65 -9.39 -25.82 21.14
C SER A 65 -9.35 -25.07 19.80
N PHE A 66 -9.17 -25.81 18.73
CA PHE A 66 -9.21 -25.32 17.34
C PHE A 66 -9.94 -26.34 16.45
N GLU A 67 -10.44 -25.85 15.34
CA GLU A 67 -10.92 -26.68 14.22
C GLU A 67 -9.79 -26.80 13.18
N THR A 68 -9.97 -27.60 12.15
CA THR A 68 -8.99 -27.74 11.07
C THR A 68 -9.68 -27.59 9.71
N ALA A 69 -8.95 -27.03 8.74
CA ALA A 69 -9.40 -26.94 7.35
C ALA A 69 -8.28 -27.35 6.39
N ASP A 70 -8.65 -27.76 5.20
CA ASP A 70 -7.70 -28.01 4.11
C ASP A 70 -7.47 -26.77 3.25
N GLU A 71 -8.45 -25.86 3.21
CA GLU A 71 -8.42 -24.63 2.45
C GLU A 71 -8.90 -23.45 3.32
N MET A 72 -8.43 -22.26 3.03
CA MET A 72 -8.99 -21.02 3.56
C MET A 72 -10.15 -20.60 2.64
N PRO A 73 -11.27 -20.08 3.17
CA PRO A 73 -12.32 -19.54 2.31
C PRO A 73 -11.79 -18.38 1.47
N SER A 74 -12.22 -18.32 0.23
CA SER A 74 -11.92 -17.19 -0.65
C SER A 74 -12.57 -15.91 -0.10
N ARG A 75 -12.08 -14.74 -0.58
CA ARG A 75 -12.66 -13.44 -0.21
C ARG A 75 -14.17 -13.39 -0.44
N ASP A 76 -14.65 -13.98 -1.55
CA ASP A 76 -16.07 -13.97 -1.94
C ASP A 76 -16.96 -14.89 -1.07
N GLU A 77 -16.36 -15.91 -0.45
CA GLU A 77 -17.06 -16.81 0.48
C GLU A 77 -17.17 -16.22 1.89
N ILE A 78 -16.43 -15.14 2.19
CA ILE A 78 -16.46 -14.46 3.48
C ILE A 78 -17.61 -13.44 3.47
N GLU A 79 -18.73 -13.76 4.11
CA GLU A 79 -19.90 -12.90 4.16
C GLU A 79 -19.79 -11.76 5.19
N SER A 80 -19.08 -11.98 6.29
CA SER A 80 -18.98 -10.99 7.38
C SER A 80 -18.30 -9.69 6.95
N GLY A 81 -19.04 -8.59 6.96
CA GLY A 81 -18.57 -7.27 6.55
C GLY A 81 -18.38 -7.11 5.04
N ARG A 82 -19.01 -7.97 4.24
CA ARG A 82 -18.94 -7.93 2.78
C ARG A 82 -19.39 -6.59 2.22
N GLU A 83 -20.40 -5.97 2.81
CA GLU A 83 -20.93 -4.65 2.45
C GLU A 83 -19.90 -3.50 2.64
N LEU A 84 -18.89 -3.72 3.48
CA LEU A 84 -17.81 -2.78 3.73
C LEU A 84 -16.61 -2.99 2.79
N ARG A 85 -16.58 -4.08 2.00
CA ARG A 85 -15.47 -4.30 1.08
C ARG A 85 -15.50 -3.26 -0.05
N PRO A 86 -14.33 -2.65 -0.32
CA PRO A 86 -14.19 -1.81 -1.48
C PRO A 86 -14.37 -2.61 -2.78
N ILE A 87 -14.75 -1.92 -3.83
CA ILE A 87 -15.01 -2.48 -5.15
C ILE A 87 -13.73 -2.56 -5.96
N ILE A 88 -12.91 -1.49 -5.91
CA ILE A 88 -11.68 -1.37 -6.71
C ILE A 88 -10.39 -1.36 -5.89
N HIS A 89 -10.48 -1.34 -4.55
CA HIS A 89 -9.31 -1.35 -3.69
C HIS A 89 -9.04 -2.76 -3.15
N TYR A 90 -7.77 -3.13 -3.09
CA TYR A 90 -7.38 -4.39 -2.44
C TYR A 90 -7.51 -4.31 -0.92
N THR A 91 -8.04 -5.37 -0.32
CA THR A 91 -8.05 -5.60 1.13
C THR A 91 -7.58 -7.02 1.42
N ALA A 92 -6.99 -7.28 2.58
CA ALA A 92 -6.78 -8.66 3.01
C ALA A 92 -8.12 -9.40 3.15
N PRO A 93 -8.20 -10.71 2.88
CA PRO A 93 -9.40 -11.51 3.13
C PRO A 93 -9.86 -11.42 4.58
N ILE A 94 -8.92 -11.49 5.52
CA ILE A 94 -9.13 -11.44 6.98
C ILE A 94 -7.97 -10.68 7.62
N GLY A 95 -8.22 -10.00 8.73
CA GLY A 95 -7.19 -9.42 9.58
C GLY A 95 -6.75 -8.00 9.20
N TRP A 96 -5.60 -7.60 9.68
CA TRP A 96 -5.00 -6.28 9.46
C TRP A 96 -4.11 -6.28 8.23
N LEU A 97 -4.16 -5.20 7.47
CA LEU A 97 -3.29 -4.90 6.35
C LEU A 97 -2.65 -3.52 6.56
N ASN A 98 -1.34 -3.37 6.27
CA ASN A 98 -0.74 -2.05 6.14
C ASN A 98 0.21 -1.98 4.93
N ASP A 99 1.45 -1.56 5.07
CA ASP A 99 2.37 -1.19 3.99
C ASP A 99 2.37 -2.18 2.82
N PRO A 100 2.19 -1.72 1.58
CA PRO A 100 2.49 -2.52 0.41
C PRO A 100 3.99 -2.82 0.37
N ASN A 101 4.34 -4.06 0.13
CA ASN A 101 5.70 -4.58 0.14
C ASN A 101 5.98 -5.38 -1.12
N GLY A 102 7.24 -5.53 -1.46
CA GLY A 102 7.65 -6.49 -2.49
C GLY A 102 6.97 -6.30 -3.84
N LEU A 103 6.55 -5.08 -4.18
CA LEU A 103 5.85 -4.80 -5.43
C LEU A 103 6.74 -5.11 -6.62
N VAL A 104 6.39 -6.15 -7.39
CA VAL A 104 7.13 -6.58 -8.57
C VAL A 104 6.19 -7.07 -9.67
N TYR A 105 6.45 -6.65 -10.91
CA TYR A 105 5.78 -7.17 -12.09
C TYR A 105 6.68 -8.19 -12.78
N PHE A 106 6.17 -9.40 -12.92
CA PHE A 106 6.89 -10.49 -13.52
C PHE A 106 5.94 -11.48 -14.23
N ASP A 107 6.34 -11.95 -15.41
CA ASP A 107 5.62 -12.96 -16.21
C ASP A 107 4.13 -12.64 -16.40
N GLY A 108 3.81 -11.36 -16.69
CA GLY A 108 2.43 -10.89 -16.92
C GLY A 108 1.59 -10.73 -15.65
N LYS A 109 2.18 -10.83 -14.46
CA LYS A 109 1.51 -10.69 -13.17
C LYS A 109 2.11 -9.57 -12.32
N PHE A 110 1.25 -8.76 -11.73
CA PHE A 110 1.57 -7.88 -10.62
C PHE A 110 1.55 -8.70 -9.34
N HIS A 111 2.67 -8.76 -8.63
CA HIS A 111 2.74 -9.35 -7.29
C HIS A 111 2.59 -8.22 -6.26
N LEU A 112 1.62 -8.36 -5.40
CA LEU A 112 1.41 -7.51 -4.22
C LEU A 112 1.73 -8.33 -2.98
N PHE A 113 2.73 -7.91 -2.24
CA PHE A 113 2.88 -8.31 -0.85
C PHE A 113 2.47 -7.13 0.03
N ALA A 114 2.04 -7.41 1.25
CA ALA A 114 1.74 -6.36 2.22
C ALA A 114 1.96 -6.86 3.65
N GLN A 115 2.20 -5.93 4.56
CA GLN A 115 2.19 -6.21 5.98
C GLN A 115 0.83 -6.78 6.39
N HIS A 116 0.81 -7.93 7.06
CA HIS A 116 -0.41 -8.64 7.41
C HIS A 116 -0.37 -9.18 8.84
N ASN A 117 -1.48 -9.01 9.57
CA ASN A 117 -1.74 -9.74 10.78
C ASN A 117 -2.90 -10.72 10.58
N PRO A 118 -2.65 -12.00 10.36
CA PRO A 118 -3.70 -12.99 10.10
C PRO A 118 -4.55 -13.33 11.32
N TYR A 119 -4.17 -12.87 12.53
CA TYR A 119 -4.83 -13.27 13.79
C TYR A 119 -5.69 -12.17 14.42
N SER A 120 -5.64 -10.95 13.93
CA SER A 120 -6.36 -9.81 14.48
C SER A 120 -6.56 -8.71 13.44
N ARG A 121 -7.59 -7.90 13.65
CA ARG A 121 -7.83 -6.68 12.87
C ARG A 121 -6.96 -5.50 13.31
N ASP A 122 -6.09 -5.70 14.29
CA ASP A 122 -5.13 -4.70 14.76
C ASP A 122 -3.71 -5.07 14.33
N TRP A 123 -2.84 -4.08 14.31
CA TRP A 123 -1.41 -4.25 14.06
C TRP A 123 -0.77 -5.25 15.04
N GLY A 124 0.12 -6.07 14.56
CA GLY A 124 0.88 -7.09 15.32
C GLY A 124 1.14 -8.34 14.48
N ASN A 125 1.88 -9.31 15.00
CA ASN A 125 2.17 -10.63 14.37
C ASN A 125 2.63 -10.57 12.90
N MET A 126 3.33 -9.52 12.49
CA MET A 126 3.56 -9.19 11.09
C MET A 126 4.11 -10.34 10.26
N THR A 127 3.34 -10.72 9.24
CA THR A 127 3.69 -11.57 8.10
C THR A 127 3.66 -10.72 6.82
N TRP A 128 3.97 -11.28 5.67
CA TRP A 128 3.67 -10.71 4.38
C TRP A 128 2.60 -11.53 3.67
N ILE A 129 1.38 -11.00 3.54
CA ILE A 129 0.38 -11.57 2.64
C ILE A 129 0.85 -11.43 1.20
N HIS A 130 0.42 -12.35 0.34
CA HIS A 130 0.75 -12.34 -1.08
C HIS A 130 -0.50 -12.55 -1.95
N ALA A 131 -0.67 -11.66 -2.91
CA ALA A 131 -1.68 -11.77 -3.94
C ALA A 131 -1.07 -11.44 -5.31
N VAL A 132 -1.65 -11.98 -6.37
CA VAL A 132 -1.24 -11.71 -7.75
C VAL A 132 -2.43 -11.24 -8.58
N SER A 133 -2.16 -10.36 -9.57
CA SER A 133 -3.18 -9.85 -10.48
C SER A 133 -2.61 -9.64 -11.88
N GLY A 134 -3.44 -9.80 -12.91
CA GLY A 134 -3.10 -9.39 -14.27
C GLY A 134 -3.41 -7.93 -14.57
N ASP A 135 -4.23 -7.27 -13.73
CA ASP A 135 -4.83 -5.97 -14.03
C ASP A 135 -4.97 -5.03 -12.81
N LEU A 136 -4.36 -5.37 -11.65
CA LEU A 136 -4.41 -4.62 -10.38
C LEU A 136 -5.83 -4.46 -9.78
N LEU A 137 -6.84 -5.12 -10.32
CA LEU A 137 -8.21 -5.17 -9.81
C LEU A 137 -8.58 -6.57 -9.33
N HIS A 138 -8.41 -7.57 -10.20
CA HIS A 138 -8.78 -8.95 -9.91
C HIS A 138 -7.58 -9.67 -9.30
N TRP A 139 -7.64 -9.89 -7.99
CA TRP A 139 -6.56 -10.46 -7.21
C TRP A 139 -6.81 -11.92 -6.86
N GLU A 140 -5.83 -12.77 -7.14
CA GLU A 140 -5.73 -14.15 -6.68
C GLU A 140 -4.89 -14.20 -5.41
N GLU A 141 -5.48 -14.65 -4.29
CA GLU A 141 -4.83 -14.76 -2.99
C GLU A 141 -3.95 -16.01 -2.95
N LEU A 142 -2.67 -15.85 -2.65
CA LEU A 142 -1.72 -16.97 -2.47
C LEU A 142 -1.40 -17.27 -0.99
N GLY A 143 -2.03 -16.54 -0.06
CA GLY A 143 -1.76 -16.65 1.38
C GLY A 143 -0.55 -15.84 1.83
N ASP A 144 -0.01 -16.14 3.00
CA ASP A 144 1.18 -15.44 3.50
C ASP A 144 2.46 -16.07 2.94
N ALA A 145 3.33 -15.25 2.31
CA ALA A 145 4.59 -15.68 1.72
C ALA A 145 5.75 -15.69 2.73
N LEU A 146 5.76 -14.74 3.67
CA LEU A 146 6.81 -14.62 4.69
C LEU A 146 6.21 -14.64 6.09
N PHE A 147 6.83 -15.42 6.96
CA PHE A 147 6.40 -15.63 8.34
C PHE A 147 7.52 -15.30 9.34
N PRO A 148 7.18 -14.85 10.56
CA PRO A 148 8.11 -14.71 11.67
C PRO A 148 9.00 -15.93 11.90
N ASP A 149 10.25 -15.66 12.32
CA ASP A 149 11.24 -16.66 12.72
C ASP A 149 12.08 -16.14 13.89
N GLU A 150 13.20 -16.81 14.14
CA GLU A 150 14.15 -16.44 15.22
C GLU A 150 14.83 -15.08 15.01
N PHE A 151 14.84 -14.52 13.79
CA PHE A 151 15.37 -13.18 13.54
C PHE A 151 14.35 -12.08 13.82
N GLY A 152 13.05 -12.32 13.60
CA GLY A 152 12.03 -11.31 13.86
C GLY A 152 10.69 -11.58 13.20
N THR A 153 9.77 -10.64 13.40
CA THR A 153 8.55 -10.52 12.59
C THR A 153 8.88 -9.84 11.27
N MET A 154 8.02 -10.03 10.26
CA MET A 154 8.27 -9.58 8.90
C MET A 154 7.86 -8.12 8.72
N PHE A 155 8.81 -7.18 8.86
CA PHE A 155 8.57 -5.77 8.58
C PHE A 155 8.80 -5.46 7.10
N SER A 156 8.51 -4.21 6.71
CA SER A 156 8.43 -3.77 5.33
C SER A 156 9.72 -3.95 4.53
N GLY A 157 9.58 -3.92 3.22
CA GLY A 157 10.67 -4.10 2.28
C GLY A 157 10.18 -4.15 0.83
N SER A 158 11.01 -4.61 -0.08
CA SER A 158 10.79 -4.52 -1.53
C SER A 158 11.13 -5.81 -2.26
N ALA A 159 10.88 -5.84 -3.58
CA ALA A 159 11.26 -6.96 -4.44
C ALA A 159 11.94 -6.50 -5.73
N VAL A 160 12.77 -7.37 -6.28
CA VAL A 160 13.32 -7.25 -7.64
C VAL A 160 13.36 -8.62 -8.32
N VAL A 161 13.48 -8.62 -9.64
CA VAL A 161 13.76 -9.84 -10.43
C VAL A 161 15.23 -9.88 -10.79
N ASP A 162 15.93 -10.94 -10.41
CA ASP A 162 17.32 -11.19 -10.78
C ASP A 162 17.41 -11.83 -12.17
N ARG A 163 17.32 -10.99 -13.21
CA ARG A 163 17.32 -11.41 -14.62
C ARG A 163 18.60 -12.12 -15.03
N ASP A 164 19.72 -11.70 -14.44
CA ASP A 164 21.06 -12.14 -14.83
C ASP A 164 21.64 -13.19 -13.87
N ASN A 165 20.86 -13.60 -12.87
CA ASN A 165 21.29 -14.53 -11.82
C ASN A 165 22.56 -14.07 -11.08
N VAL A 166 22.64 -12.78 -10.76
CA VAL A 166 23.80 -12.22 -10.04
C VAL A 166 23.87 -12.68 -8.60
N ALA A 167 22.71 -13.01 -7.99
CA ALA A 167 22.62 -13.57 -6.64
C ALA A 167 22.89 -15.08 -6.58
N GLY A 168 22.87 -15.77 -7.73
CA GLY A 168 23.16 -17.20 -7.79
C GLY A 168 22.00 -18.13 -7.39
N PHE A 169 20.77 -17.61 -7.23
CA PHE A 169 19.61 -18.43 -6.87
C PHE A 169 18.93 -19.08 -8.08
N GLY A 170 19.16 -18.56 -9.26
CA GLY A 170 18.56 -18.97 -10.52
C GLY A 170 18.20 -17.75 -11.36
N LYS A 171 18.20 -17.96 -12.70
CA LYS A 171 17.78 -16.91 -13.62
C LYS A 171 16.31 -16.53 -13.36
N ASP A 172 16.02 -15.24 -13.43
CA ASP A 172 14.69 -14.69 -13.21
C ASP A 172 14.11 -14.96 -11.80
N ALA A 173 14.97 -15.26 -10.80
CA ALA A 173 14.53 -15.39 -9.43
C ALA A 173 13.90 -14.07 -8.93
N ILE A 174 12.73 -14.15 -8.30
CA ILE A 174 12.15 -13.02 -7.56
C ILE A 174 12.81 -12.98 -6.19
N ILE A 175 13.44 -11.87 -5.85
CA ILE A 175 14.12 -11.66 -4.56
C ILE A 175 13.35 -10.64 -3.75
N LEU A 176 12.89 -11.06 -2.57
CA LEU A 176 12.28 -10.20 -1.56
C LEU A 176 13.36 -9.72 -0.58
N PHE A 177 13.42 -8.43 -0.33
CA PHE A 177 14.21 -7.82 0.73
C PHE A 177 13.28 -7.34 1.82
N TYR A 178 13.52 -7.73 3.06
CA TYR A 178 12.64 -7.41 4.19
C TYR A 178 13.43 -7.13 5.47
N THR A 179 12.80 -6.43 6.39
CA THR A 179 13.34 -6.29 7.73
C THR A 179 12.83 -7.42 8.61
N ALA A 180 13.74 -8.18 9.21
CA ALA A 180 13.42 -9.03 10.33
C ALA A 180 13.45 -8.17 11.61
N ALA A 181 12.25 -7.84 12.12
CA ALA A 181 12.08 -6.99 13.28
C ALA A 181 12.18 -7.81 14.56
N GLY A 182 13.39 -7.93 15.09
CA GLY A 182 13.68 -8.68 16.30
C GLY A 182 12.97 -8.12 17.53
N ASN A 183 12.84 -8.95 18.55
CA ASN A 183 12.20 -8.60 19.83
C ASN A 183 10.69 -8.25 19.73
N ASN A 184 10.03 -8.58 18.62
CA ASN A 184 8.59 -8.42 18.42
C ASN A 184 7.79 -9.73 18.57
N SER A 185 8.46 -10.84 18.89
CA SER A 185 7.89 -12.14 19.20
C SER A 185 8.71 -12.84 20.28
N GLU A 186 8.17 -13.87 20.92
CA GLU A 186 8.97 -14.67 21.87
C GLU A 186 10.09 -15.45 21.16
N MET A 187 9.85 -15.86 19.88
CA MET A 187 10.86 -16.54 19.07
C MET A 187 12.08 -15.65 18.78
N SER A 188 11.89 -14.35 18.62
CA SER A 188 12.95 -13.38 18.30
C SER A 188 13.37 -12.52 19.49
N LYS A 189 13.04 -12.95 20.71
CA LYS A 189 13.32 -12.18 21.91
C LYS A 189 14.81 -11.85 22.07
N GLY A 190 15.11 -10.56 22.25
CA GLY A 190 16.46 -10.04 22.40
C GLY A 190 17.24 -9.87 21.08
N GLN A 191 16.64 -10.21 19.93
CA GLN A 191 17.25 -9.95 18.63
C GLN A 191 17.05 -8.50 18.20
N PRO A 192 18.03 -7.88 17.53
CA PRO A 192 17.86 -6.55 16.94
C PRO A 192 17.17 -6.62 15.58
N PHE A 193 16.85 -5.46 15.02
CA PHE A 193 16.38 -5.33 13.64
C PHE A 193 17.52 -5.56 12.65
N THR A 194 17.32 -6.44 11.66
CA THR A 194 18.30 -6.78 10.63
C THR A 194 17.62 -6.83 9.26
N GLN A 195 18.39 -6.66 8.16
CA GLN A 195 17.86 -6.80 6.81
C GLN A 195 18.15 -8.19 6.27
N CYS A 196 17.12 -8.82 5.74
CA CYS A 196 17.13 -10.18 5.25
C CYS A 196 16.63 -10.27 3.82
N LEU A 197 16.83 -11.39 3.17
CA LEU A 197 16.23 -11.71 1.89
C LEU A 197 15.59 -13.10 1.87
N ALA A 198 14.60 -13.25 0.99
CA ALA A 198 14.03 -14.51 0.55
C ALA A 198 13.94 -14.52 -0.98
N TYR A 199 13.91 -15.68 -1.59
CA TYR A 199 13.86 -15.80 -3.04
C TYR A 199 12.89 -16.87 -3.49
N SER A 200 12.36 -16.68 -4.71
CA SER A 200 11.51 -17.63 -5.43
C SER A 200 12.15 -17.98 -6.79
N THR A 201 12.06 -19.24 -7.16
CA THR A 201 12.47 -19.75 -8.48
C THR A 201 11.31 -20.42 -9.24
N ASP A 202 10.08 -20.22 -8.76
CA ASP A 202 8.85 -20.79 -9.28
C ASP A 202 7.80 -19.68 -9.59
N ASN A 203 8.27 -18.56 -10.13
CA ASN A 203 7.46 -17.39 -10.49
C ASN A 203 6.67 -16.81 -9.30
N GLY A 204 7.27 -16.84 -8.11
CA GLY A 204 6.68 -16.23 -6.91
C GLY A 204 5.67 -17.13 -6.17
N MET A 205 5.50 -18.38 -6.57
CA MET A 205 4.53 -19.28 -5.90
C MET A 205 4.98 -19.66 -4.49
N THR A 206 6.29 -19.86 -4.30
CA THR A 206 6.87 -20.14 -2.99
C THR A 206 8.17 -19.35 -2.78
N PHE A 207 8.47 -19.05 -1.51
CA PHE A 207 9.67 -18.29 -1.13
C PHE A 207 10.50 -19.04 -0.11
N THR A 208 11.82 -19.07 -0.35
CA THR A 208 12.81 -19.64 0.55
C THR A 208 13.63 -18.52 1.18
N LYS A 209 13.65 -18.44 2.50
CA LYS A 209 14.54 -17.51 3.23
C LYS A 209 15.98 -17.89 3.00
N TYR A 210 16.84 -16.92 2.70
CA TYR A 210 18.26 -17.16 2.43
C TYR A 210 18.99 -17.67 3.70
N ALA A 211 19.71 -18.77 3.55
CA ALA A 211 20.41 -19.38 4.68
C ALA A 211 21.57 -18.52 5.24
N GLY A 212 22.04 -17.53 4.46
CA GLY A 212 23.06 -16.58 4.90
C GLY A 212 22.52 -15.29 5.51
N ASN A 213 21.20 -15.20 5.80
CA ASN A 213 20.63 -14.05 6.51
C ASN A 213 21.24 -13.85 7.90
N PRO A 214 21.36 -12.60 8.39
CA PRO A 214 21.00 -11.35 7.72
C PRO A 214 22.04 -10.89 6.70
N ILE A 215 21.59 -10.26 5.59
CA ILE A 215 22.47 -9.65 4.57
C ILE A 215 23.01 -8.29 4.99
N ILE A 216 22.30 -7.57 5.83
CA ILE A 216 22.80 -6.38 6.55
C ILE A 216 22.48 -6.55 8.03
N PRO A 217 23.51 -6.57 8.90
CA PRO A 217 23.32 -6.66 10.33
C PRO A 217 22.68 -5.37 10.88
N HIS A 218 22.30 -5.40 12.15
CA HIS A 218 21.82 -4.21 12.83
C HIS A 218 22.82 -3.06 12.74
N ILE A 219 22.31 -1.87 12.42
CA ILE A 219 23.11 -0.64 12.30
C ILE A 219 22.84 0.28 13.49
N ILE A 220 21.60 0.74 13.63
CA ILE A 220 21.19 1.68 14.68
C ILE A 220 19.67 1.66 14.85
N GLY A 221 19.18 1.93 16.06
CA GLY A 221 17.76 2.16 16.36
C GLY A 221 16.86 1.05 15.83
N GLY A 222 15.82 1.44 15.11
CA GLY A 222 14.89 0.54 14.42
C GLY A 222 15.11 0.53 12.91
N ASN A 223 16.36 0.41 12.43
CA ASN A 223 16.68 0.42 11.00
C ASN A 223 15.87 -0.61 10.23
N ARG A 224 15.15 -0.15 9.15
CA ARG A 224 14.14 -0.96 8.45
C ARG A 224 13.80 -0.50 7.05
N ASP A 225 12.95 -1.25 6.38
CA ASP A 225 12.25 -0.94 5.14
C ASP A 225 13.19 -0.82 3.93
N PRO A 226 13.94 -1.88 3.55
CA PRO A 226 14.88 -1.84 2.45
C PRO A 226 14.16 -1.73 1.10
N LYS A 227 14.43 -0.66 0.33
CA LYS A 227 14.01 -0.48 -1.06
C LYS A 227 15.17 -0.71 -2.00
N VAL A 228 15.06 -1.71 -2.86
CA VAL A 228 16.10 -2.09 -3.83
C VAL A 228 15.69 -1.70 -5.24
N VAL A 229 16.64 -1.14 -6.00
CA VAL A 229 16.46 -0.74 -7.39
C VAL A 229 17.79 -0.88 -8.15
N TYR A 230 17.74 -1.19 -9.45
CA TYR A 230 18.92 -1.19 -10.30
C TYR A 230 19.21 0.20 -10.88
N SER A 231 20.47 0.65 -10.84
CA SER A 231 20.91 1.86 -11.52
C SER A 231 21.74 1.54 -12.75
N PRO A 232 21.23 1.79 -13.96
CA PRO A 232 22.01 1.66 -15.19
C PRO A 232 23.24 2.61 -15.23
N GLU A 233 23.13 3.80 -14.62
CA GLU A 233 24.21 4.79 -14.58
C GLU A 233 25.40 4.29 -13.75
N LEU A 234 25.14 3.53 -12.69
CA LEU A 234 26.19 2.93 -11.85
C LEU A 234 26.57 1.51 -12.30
N GLY A 235 25.68 0.83 -13.06
CA GLY A 235 25.76 -0.59 -13.36
C GLY A 235 25.66 -1.46 -12.11
N ARG A 236 24.88 -1.02 -11.10
CA ARG A 236 24.79 -1.62 -9.76
C ARG A 236 23.39 -1.54 -9.18
N TRP A 237 23.14 -2.39 -8.23
CA TRP A 237 21.96 -2.32 -7.37
C TRP A 237 22.18 -1.29 -6.27
N ILE A 238 21.11 -0.52 -5.99
CA ILE A 238 21.05 0.44 -4.87
C ILE A 238 20.01 -0.07 -3.89
N MET A 239 20.33 -0.07 -2.59
CA MET A 239 19.35 -0.25 -1.51
C MET A 239 19.24 1.04 -0.73
N ALA A 240 18.06 1.61 -0.62
CA ALA A 240 17.74 2.67 0.32
C ALA A 240 17.17 2.04 1.60
N LEU A 241 17.70 2.43 2.76
CA LEU A 241 17.33 1.91 4.07
C LEU A 241 17.07 3.07 5.03
N TYR A 242 15.94 3.05 5.71
CA TYR A 242 15.69 3.93 6.84
C TYR A 242 16.52 3.51 8.04
N LEU A 243 17.15 4.45 8.73
CA LEU A 243 18.00 4.19 9.89
C LEU A 243 17.28 4.52 11.21
N ASP A 244 17.14 5.82 11.49
CA ASP A 244 16.51 6.34 12.70
C ASP A 244 16.18 7.83 12.51
N GLY A 245 15.18 8.37 13.23
CA GLY A 245 14.75 9.77 13.08
C GLY A 245 14.34 10.10 11.64
N ASN A 246 15.12 10.91 10.95
CA ASN A 246 14.91 11.29 9.54
C ASN A 246 16.08 10.84 8.63
N ASP A 247 16.92 9.95 9.12
CA ASP A 247 18.14 9.55 8.46
C ASP A 247 17.94 8.28 7.62
N TYR A 248 18.44 8.31 6.39
CA TYR A 248 18.45 7.21 5.43
C TYR A 248 19.87 6.94 4.98
N ARG A 249 20.15 5.69 4.62
CA ARG A 249 21.42 5.29 4.03
C ARG A 249 21.17 4.53 2.73
N LEU A 250 22.00 4.86 1.73
CA LEU A 250 22.05 4.13 0.48
C LEU A 250 23.25 3.21 0.47
N PHE A 251 23.04 2.00 -0.05
CA PHE A 251 24.07 0.98 -0.22
C PHE A 251 24.16 0.58 -1.68
N LEU A 252 25.32 0.08 -2.10
CA LEU A 252 25.55 -0.49 -3.43
C LEU A 252 25.87 -1.97 -3.33
N SER A 253 25.37 -2.75 -4.30
CA SER A 253 25.70 -4.16 -4.47
C SER A 253 25.92 -4.51 -5.94
N ASP A 254 26.83 -5.46 -6.17
CA ASP A 254 27.05 -6.07 -7.48
C ASP A 254 26.27 -7.41 -7.61
N ASP A 255 25.82 -8.01 -6.48
CA ASP A 255 25.29 -9.38 -6.42
C ASP A 255 24.02 -9.54 -5.58
N LEU A 256 23.38 -8.42 -5.13
CA LEU A 256 22.16 -8.42 -4.31
C LEU A 256 22.30 -9.03 -2.91
N ILE A 257 23.46 -9.60 -2.56
CA ILE A 257 23.75 -10.25 -1.27
C ILE A 257 24.71 -9.40 -0.44
N HIS A 258 25.78 -8.89 -1.06
CA HIS A 258 26.83 -8.14 -0.37
C HIS A 258 26.66 -6.65 -0.64
N TRP A 259 26.39 -5.88 0.43
CA TRP A 259 26.06 -4.47 0.37
C TRP A 259 27.17 -3.61 1.00
N LYS A 260 27.52 -2.50 0.31
CA LYS A 260 28.50 -1.52 0.78
C LYS A 260 27.84 -0.16 0.92
N GLU A 261 28.09 0.51 2.02
CA GLU A 261 27.62 1.89 2.25
C GLU A 261 28.07 2.80 1.09
N TRP A 262 27.17 3.66 0.62
CA TRP A 262 27.45 4.59 -0.46
C TRP A 262 27.20 6.04 -0.06
N GLU A 263 25.95 6.41 0.24
CA GLU A 263 25.55 7.79 0.56
C GLU A 263 24.63 7.81 1.77
N ASN A 264 24.63 8.93 2.51
CA ASN A 264 23.64 9.21 3.55
C ASN A 264 22.73 10.34 3.09
N VAL A 265 21.45 10.20 3.34
CA VAL A 265 20.44 11.23 3.05
C VAL A 265 19.66 11.50 4.32
N LYS A 266 19.38 12.79 4.57
CA LYS A 266 18.54 13.22 5.67
C LYS A 266 17.35 13.98 5.15
N MET A 267 16.16 13.49 5.40
CA MET A 267 14.92 14.22 5.16
C MET A 267 14.65 15.22 6.29
N LYS A 268 13.84 16.24 6.03
CA LYS A 268 13.53 17.25 7.07
C LYS A 268 12.46 16.80 8.01
N THR A 269 11.42 16.17 7.47
CA THR A 269 10.17 15.92 8.20
C THR A 269 9.55 14.55 7.91
N ASP A 270 10.06 13.78 6.93
CA ASP A 270 9.58 12.43 6.65
C ASP A 270 10.50 11.37 7.25
N THR A 271 9.97 10.18 7.43
CA THR A 271 10.61 9.04 8.10
C THR A 271 10.18 7.74 7.44
N GLU A 272 10.82 6.62 7.76
CA GLU A 272 10.41 5.26 7.39
C GLU A 272 10.24 5.01 5.88
N CYS A 273 10.00 3.78 5.49
CA CYS A 273 9.55 3.29 4.19
C CYS A 273 10.16 4.06 3.01
N PRO A 274 11.51 4.11 2.84
CA PRO A 274 12.10 4.78 1.69
C PRO A 274 11.58 4.17 0.40
N ASN A 275 11.15 5.03 -0.51
CA ASN A 275 10.84 4.64 -1.87
C ASN A 275 11.82 5.37 -2.78
N PHE A 276 12.80 4.64 -3.35
CA PHE A 276 13.88 5.21 -4.14
C PHE A 276 13.83 4.66 -5.57
N TYR A 277 13.66 5.53 -6.57
CA TYR A 277 13.46 5.14 -7.96
C TYR A 277 13.75 6.28 -8.92
N PRO A 278 14.12 5.97 -10.20
CA PRO A 278 14.35 6.97 -11.23
C PRO A 278 13.09 7.32 -12.00
N LEU A 279 12.99 8.57 -12.44
CA LEU A 279 12.01 9.03 -13.43
C LEU A 279 12.73 9.84 -14.52
N ASP A 280 12.19 9.81 -15.75
CA ASP A 280 12.69 10.62 -16.85
C ASP A 280 12.07 12.02 -16.81
N PHE A 281 12.91 13.06 -16.88
CA PHE A 281 12.48 14.44 -16.96
C PHE A 281 13.36 15.20 -17.96
N GLU A 282 12.79 15.67 -19.07
CA GLU A 282 13.49 16.44 -20.12
C GLU A 282 14.79 15.75 -20.59
N GLY A 283 14.75 14.43 -20.76
CA GLY A 283 15.89 13.63 -21.23
C GLY A 283 16.96 13.38 -20.17
N ARG A 284 16.67 13.65 -18.89
CA ARG A 284 17.54 13.36 -17.75
C ARG A 284 16.89 12.35 -16.82
N LYS A 285 17.70 11.49 -16.22
CA LYS A 285 17.25 10.62 -15.12
C LYS A 285 17.29 11.41 -13.82
N ILE A 286 16.12 11.57 -13.19
CA ILE A 286 15.96 12.17 -11.87
C ILE A 286 15.60 11.08 -10.89
N TRP A 287 16.34 10.97 -9.81
CA TRP A 287 16.11 10.03 -8.74
C TRP A 287 15.23 10.65 -7.67
N VAL A 288 14.15 9.98 -7.34
CA VAL A 288 13.22 10.37 -6.29
C VAL A 288 13.54 9.56 -5.04
N LEU A 289 13.71 10.21 -3.90
CA LEU A 289 13.61 9.58 -2.58
C LEU A 289 12.36 10.13 -1.89
N SER A 290 11.41 9.27 -1.56
CA SER A 290 10.29 9.64 -0.70
C SER A 290 10.29 8.78 0.56
N GLY A 291 9.74 9.34 1.66
CA GLY A 291 9.46 8.62 2.90
C GLY A 291 8.00 8.18 2.98
N ALA A 292 7.62 7.66 4.13
CA ALA A 292 6.31 7.03 4.34
C ALA A 292 5.12 7.99 4.20
N ALA A 293 5.30 9.29 4.49
CA ALA A 293 4.25 10.31 4.38
C ALA A 293 4.23 11.04 3.02
N ASP A 294 4.83 10.45 1.99
CA ASP A 294 4.87 10.96 0.62
C ASP A 294 5.48 12.37 0.49
N LYS A 295 6.47 12.69 1.33
CA LYS A 295 7.38 13.80 1.04
C LYS A 295 8.56 13.29 0.25
N TYR A 296 9.10 14.11 -0.63
CA TYR A 296 10.12 13.64 -1.55
C TYR A 296 11.24 14.66 -1.73
N MET A 297 12.42 14.15 -2.05
CA MET A 297 13.61 14.91 -2.48
C MET A 297 14.04 14.41 -3.86
N LEU A 298 14.65 15.28 -4.66
CA LEU A 298 15.13 14.95 -6.00
C LEU A 298 16.64 14.98 -6.10
N PHE A 299 17.19 14.00 -6.83
CA PHE A 299 18.62 13.80 -7.01
C PHE A 299 18.96 13.49 -8.46
N GLU A 300 20.23 13.67 -8.80
CA GLU A 300 20.87 13.10 -9.98
C GLU A 300 22.10 12.29 -9.56
N ILE A 301 22.45 11.28 -10.34
CA ILE A 301 23.71 10.56 -10.18
C ILE A 301 24.72 11.19 -11.15
N LYS A 302 25.75 11.87 -10.61
CA LYS A 302 26.83 12.51 -11.36
C LYS A 302 28.19 12.05 -10.84
N ASP A 303 29.07 11.59 -11.71
CA ASP A 303 30.41 11.12 -11.35
C ASP A 303 30.38 10.05 -10.25
N LYS A 304 29.38 9.15 -10.30
CA LYS A 304 29.10 8.07 -9.33
C LYS A 304 28.73 8.56 -7.92
N LYS A 305 28.31 9.81 -7.78
CA LYS A 305 27.81 10.41 -6.53
C LYS A 305 26.35 10.77 -6.65
N LEU A 306 25.64 10.70 -5.55
CA LEU A 306 24.28 11.22 -5.44
C LEU A 306 24.34 12.73 -5.21
N VAL A 307 23.75 13.50 -6.12
CA VAL A 307 23.73 14.97 -6.06
C VAL A 307 22.30 15.41 -5.87
N GLN A 308 22.00 16.02 -4.74
CA GLN A 308 20.69 16.61 -4.48
C GLN A 308 20.47 17.81 -5.41
N ILE A 309 19.35 17.82 -6.14
CA ILE A 309 18.97 18.92 -7.04
C ILE A 309 17.78 19.72 -6.55
N GLN A 310 16.95 19.12 -5.69
CA GLN A 310 15.80 19.79 -5.06
C GLN A 310 15.60 19.27 -3.64
N ASP A 311 15.24 20.20 -2.77
CA ASP A 311 14.94 19.94 -1.37
C ASP A 311 13.57 19.29 -1.19
N GLU A 312 13.26 18.88 0.05
CA GLU A 312 12.01 18.19 0.40
C GLU A 312 10.76 19.00 0.02
N GLU A 313 9.88 18.35 -0.71
CA GLU A 313 8.55 18.82 -1.14
C GLU A 313 7.47 17.81 -0.77
N ASN A 314 6.20 18.22 -0.82
CA ASN A 314 5.06 17.33 -0.57
C ASN A 314 4.44 16.85 -1.89
N LEU A 315 4.11 15.57 -1.96
CA LEU A 315 3.16 15.02 -2.92
C LEU A 315 1.76 14.93 -2.28
N TYR A 316 1.69 14.52 -1.03
CA TYR A 316 0.45 14.28 -0.30
C TYR A 316 0.06 15.44 0.62
N TYR A 317 -1.22 15.85 0.59
CA TYR A 317 -1.74 17.06 1.23
C TYR A 317 -2.89 16.85 2.22
N ALA A 318 -3.20 15.61 2.59
CA ALA A 318 -4.19 15.33 3.63
C ALA A 318 -3.53 14.82 4.92
N LYS A 319 -4.33 14.50 5.92
CA LYS A 319 -3.86 13.96 7.19
C LYS A 319 -4.42 12.55 7.40
N GLY A 320 -3.51 11.59 7.58
CA GLY A 320 -3.83 10.26 8.13
C GLY A 320 -4.52 9.29 7.16
N GLY A 321 -4.30 9.44 5.85
CA GLY A 321 -4.84 8.50 4.88
C GLY A 321 -3.78 7.65 4.20
N SER A 322 -3.05 8.22 3.21
CA SER A 322 -1.97 7.52 2.49
C SER A 322 -0.70 7.44 3.29
N TYR A 323 -0.07 6.26 3.32
CA TYR A 323 1.20 6.02 4.01
C TYR A 323 1.98 4.89 3.34
N ALA A 324 3.30 4.84 3.56
CA ALA A 324 4.22 3.77 3.17
C ALA A 324 4.12 3.34 1.70
N ALA A 325 3.95 4.32 0.80
CA ALA A 325 3.81 4.04 -0.62
C ALA A 325 5.07 3.43 -1.24
N GLN A 326 4.88 2.51 -2.19
CA GLN A 326 5.96 1.95 -2.98
C GLN A 326 5.63 1.94 -4.47
N VAL A 327 6.67 2.01 -5.32
CA VAL A 327 6.55 1.75 -6.75
C VAL A 327 6.90 0.29 -7.06
N TYR A 328 6.23 -0.27 -8.07
CA TYR A 328 6.57 -1.57 -8.63
C TYR A 328 7.97 -1.57 -9.24
N SER A 329 8.66 -2.69 -9.16
CA SER A 329 9.80 -3.00 -10.02
C SER A 329 9.34 -3.82 -11.22
N GLY A 330 9.97 -3.60 -12.39
CA GLY A 330 9.70 -4.38 -13.60
C GLY A 330 8.53 -3.90 -14.45
N THR A 331 8.00 -2.70 -14.21
CA THR A 331 6.92 -2.10 -15.01
C THR A 331 7.43 -1.09 -16.05
N ASP A 332 8.74 -0.99 -16.25
CA ASP A 332 9.32 -0.04 -17.21
C ASP A 332 8.64 -0.09 -18.61
N PRO A 333 8.33 1.07 -19.23
CA PRO A 333 8.68 2.44 -18.82
C PRO A 333 7.75 3.09 -17.79
N GLU A 334 6.65 2.46 -17.44
CA GLU A 334 5.70 2.99 -16.44
C GLU A 334 6.28 2.86 -15.02
N THR A 335 5.88 3.78 -14.15
CA THR A 335 6.23 3.75 -12.73
C THR A 335 4.97 3.72 -11.89
N ILE A 336 4.44 2.52 -11.66
CA ILE A 336 3.17 2.30 -10.97
C ILE A 336 3.40 2.24 -9.46
N ARG A 337 2.61 3.02 -8.71
CA ARG A 337 2.67 3.17 -7.26
C ARG A 337 1.41 2.61 -6.61
N LEU A 338 1.58 1.97 -5.46
CA LEU A 338 0.51 1.66 -4.50
C LEU A 338 0.86 2.26 -3.13
N SER A 339 -0.15 2.58 -2.33
CA SER A 339 0.01 3.05 -0.95
C SER A 339 -0.95 2.34 0.00
N TRP A 340 -0.62 2.32 1.28
CA TRP A 340 -1.54 1.91 2.32
C TRP A 340 -2.52 3.03 2.63
N LEU A 341 -3.82 2.72 2.68
CA LEU A 341 -4.87 3.61 3.18
C LEU A 341 -5.39 3.04 4.51
N HIS A 342 -5.07 3.72 5.59
CA HIS A 342 -5.49 3.30 6.93
C HIS A 342 -6.98 3.60 7.14
N THR A 343 -7.85 2.64 6.84
CA THR A 343 -9.29 2.72 7.07
C THR A 343 -9.67 2.00 8.36
N ASP A 344 -10.63 2.53 9.14
CA ASP A 344 -11.19 1.84 10.31
C ASP A 344 -12.50 1.15 9.91
N THR A 345 -12.43 -0.15 9.66
CA THR A 345 -13.56 -0.96 9.19
C THR A 345 -14.30 -1.64 10.34
N LYS A 346 -14.90 -0.84 11.24
CA LYS A 346 -15.71 -1.40 12.34
C LYS A 346 -16.83 -2.29 11.80
N GLY A 347 -16.90 -3.54 12.29
CA GLY A 347 -17.89 -4.52 11.88
C GLY A 347 -17.42 -5.50 10.79
N ALA A 348 -16.37 -5.18 10.01
CA ALA A 348 -15.75 -6.12 9.08
C ALA A 348 -14.72 -7.03 9.77
N ILE A 349 -14.33 -8.10 9.12
CA ILE A 349 -13.28 -9.02 9.61
C ILE A 349 -11.89 -8.67 9.04
N PHE A 350 -11.80 -7.63 8.26
CA PHE A 350 -10.57 -7.06 7.73
C PHE A 350 -10.40 -5.61 8.20
N ASN A 351 -9.21 -5.06 8.09
CA ASN A 351 -8.94 -3.65 8.37
C ASN A 351 -7.90 -3.09 7.41
N SER A 352 -8.14 -1.86 6.96
CA SER A 352 -7.32 -1.17 5.97
C SER A 352 -7.47 -1.68 4.53
N GLN A 353 -6.93 -0.91 3.59
CA GLN A 353 -6.93 -1.21 2.16
C GLN A 353 -5.68 -0.64 1.48
N ILE A 354 -5.40 -1.11 0.26
CA ILE A 354 -4.40 -0.52 -0.63
C ILE A 354 -5.11 0.52 -1.51
N GLY A 355 -4.49 1.68 -1.72
CA GLY A 355 -4.97 2.75 -2.60
C GLY A 355 -5.04 2.33 -4.07
N VAL A 356 -5.74 3.10 -4.89
CA VAL A 356 -5.77 2.84 -6.34
C VAL A 356 -4.36 2.91 -6.95
N PRO A 357 -4.07 2.11 -7.98
CA PRO A 357 -2.80 2.21 -8.69
C PRO A 357 -2.66 3.60 -9.32
N THR A 358 -1.48 4.21 -9.15
CA THR A 358 -1.18 5.52 -9.72
C THR A 358 0.10 5.46 -10.53
N ASP A 359 0.16 6.24 -11.61
CA ASP A 359 1.36 6.45 -12.39
C ASP A 359 2.14 7.64 -11.85
N MET A 360 3.46 7.46 -11.68
CA MET A 360 4.35 8.47 -11.14
C MET A 360 5.05 9.20 -12.29
N PHE A 361 5.13 10.52 -12.22
CA PHE A 361 5.77 11.33 -13.24
C PHE A 361 6.39 12.60 -12.64
N LEU A 362 7.21 13.28 -13.43
CA LEU A 362 7.76 14.61 -13.11
C LEU A 362 7.20 15.65 -14.06
N ARG A 363 6.85 16.83 -13.52
CA ARG A 363 6.41 17.99 -14.30
C ARG A 363 7.02 19.28 -13.74
N GLY A 364 7.46 20.18 -14.64
CA GLY A 364 7.84 21.54 -14.26
C GLY A 364 6.61 22.36 -13.90
N SER A 365 6.53 22.92 -12.70
CA SER A 365 5.48 23.83 -12.26
C SER A 365 5.97 24.77 -11.17
N GLY A 366 5.61 26.05 -11.23
CA GLY A 366 6.01 27.06 -10.25
C GLY A 366 7.52 27.23 -10.09
N GLY A 367 8.30 27.02 -11.16
CA GLY A 367 9.77 27.13 -11.16
C GLY A 367 10.51 25.96 -10.46
N LYS A 368 9.81 24.85 -10.17
CA LYS A 368 10.35 23.62 -9.56
C LYS A 368 10.04 22.41 -10.42
N ILE A 369 10.79 21.33 -10.24
CA ILE A 369 10.39 20.00 -10.70
C ILE A 369 9.47 19.40 -9.64
N ARG A 370 8.27 19.01 -10.04
CA ARG A 370 7.29 18.42 -9.11
C ARG A 370 7.02 16.98 -9.45
N LEU A 371 6.96 16.16 -8.41
CA LEU A 371 6.49 14.79 -8.49
C LEU A 371 4.97 14.79 -8.59
N GLY A 372 4.44 14.02 -9.52
CA GLY A 372 3.00 13.79 -9.68
C GLY A 372 2.64 12.32 -9.52
N SER A 373 1.38 12.09 -9.16
CA SER A 373 0.75 10.79 -9.00
C SER A 373 -0.66 10.87 -9.58
N TYR A 374 -1.00 10.06 -10.60
CA TYR A 374 -2.31 10.10 -11.25
C TYR A 374 -2.91 8.70 -11.38
N PRO A 375 -4.23 8.50 -11.21
CA PRO A 375 -4.85 7.18 -11.25
C PRO A 375 -4.60 6.45 -12.57
N ARG A 376 -4.23 5.17 -12.50
CA ARG A 376 -4.05 4.25 -13.62
C ARG A 376 -5.20 3.25 -13.68
N LEU A 377 -6.43 3.78 -13.75
CA LEU A 377 -7.63 2.95 -13.86
C LEU A 377 -7.74 2.25 -15.22
N ASP A 378 -7.06 2.77 -16.24
CA ASP A 378 -7.00 2.22 -17.60
C ASP A 378 -6.41 0.80 -17.70
N ILE A 379 -5.62 0.37 -16.71
CA ILE A 379 -5.08 -0.99 -16.66
C ILE A 379 -6.00 -1.97 -15.91
N MET A 380 -6.99 -1.47 -15.20
CA MET A 380 -7.95 -2.26 -14.45
C MET A 380 -9.07 -2.73 -15.40
N ASN A 381 -9.30 -4.02 -15.46
CA ASN A 381 -10.33 -4.59 -16.32
C ASN A 381 -11.70 -4.59 -15.61
N TYR A 382 -12.41 -3.48 -15.69
CA TYR A 382 -13.72 -3.29 -15.07
C TYR A 382 -14.82 -2.96 -16.09
N GLU A 383 -16.07 -3.19 -15.70
CA GLU A 383 -17.22 -2.65 -16.43
C GLU A 383 -17.45 -1.18 -16.03
N SER A 384 -17.67 -0.30 -17.02
CA SER A 384 -17.96 1.11 -16.73
C SER A 384 -19.24 1.59 -17.41
N GLU A 385 -19.93 2.49 -16.72
CA GLU A 385 -21.05 3.27 -17.25
C GLU A 385 -20.65 4.75 -17.24
N PRO A 386 -20.33 5.34 -18.40
CA PRO A 386 -19.92 6.72 -18.47
C PRO A 386 -21.10 7.67 -18.29
N VAL A 387 -20.87 8.75 -17.55
CA VAL A 387 -21.77 9.89 -17.39
C VAL A 387 -21.00 11.17 -17.72
N VAL A 388 -21.48 11.94 -18.65
CA VAL A 388 -20.88 13.25 -19.00
C VAL A 388 -21.96 14.31 -18.95
N ASP A 389 -21.71 15.41 -18.25
CA ASP A 389 -22.61 16.53 -18.09
C ASP A 389 -21.87 17.88 -18.09
N VAL A 390 -22.56 18.94 -18.41
CA VAL A 390 -22.07 20.33 -18.31
C VAL A 390 -23.02 21.11 -17.42
N VAL A 391 -22.53 21.48 -16.23
CA VAL A 391 -23.31 22.16 -15.19
C VAL A 391 -23.08 23.67 -15.29
N THR A 392 -24.07 24.39 -15.83
CA THR A 392 -24.02 25.85 -16.01
C THR A 392 -25.04 26.60 -15.19
N GLU A 393 -26.04 25.88 -14.67
CA GLU A 393 -27.15 26.49 -13.92
C GLU A 393 -26.87 26.43 -12.40
N ALA A 394 -27.33 27.47 -11.69
CA ALA A 394 -27.29 27.48 -10.25
C ALA A 394 -28.29 26.47 -9.66
N GLY A 395 -27.88 25.74 -8.66
CA GLY A 395 -28.70 24.76 -7.95
C GLY A 395 -28.04 23.42 -7.76
N CYS A 396 -28.86 22.41 -7.59
CA CYS A 396 -28.44 21.04 -7.41
C CYS A 396 -28.64 20.25 -8.71
N SER A 397 -27.57 19.70 -9.26
CA SER A 397 -27.58 18.79 -10.39
C SER A 397 -27.22 17.39 -9.95
N VAL A 398 -27.99 16.39 -10.36
CA VAL A 398 -27.73 14.96 -10.08
C VAL A 398 -26.85 14.43 -11.20
N ILE A 399 -25.63 14.05 -10.86
CA ILE A 399 -24.66 13.43 -11.79
C ILE A 399 -24.94 11.94 -11.92
N ALA A 400 -25.16 11.24 -10.81
CA ALA A 400 -25.61 9.86 -10.81
C ALA A 400 -26.62 9.61 -9.68
N SER A 401 -27.70 8.91 -10.02
CA SER A 401 -28.73 8.56 -9.05
C SER A 401 -28.29 7.46 -8.09
N PRO A 402 -28.92 7.31 -6.91
CA PRO A 402 -28.65 6.20 -6.01
C PRO A 402 -28.70 4.82 -6.66
N ASP A 403 -29.68 4.57 -7.52
CA ASP A 403 -29.81 3.28 -8.20
C ASP A 403 -28.63 2.97 -9.14
N GLN A 404 -28.09 3.99 -9.82
CA GLN A 404 -26.88 3.85 -10.64
C GLN A 404 -25.63 3.60 -9.78
N CYS A 405 -25.57 4.17 -8.58
CA CYS A 405 -24.41 4.06 -7.70
C CYS A 405 -24.34 2.73 -6.92
N LYS A 406 -25.42 1.95 -6.91
CA LYS A 406 -25.52 0.73 -6.11
C LYS A 406 -24.48 -0.32 -6.52
N GLY A 407 -23.61 -0.74 -5.57
CA GLY A 407 -22.56 -1.73 -5.81
C GLY A 407 -21.44 -1.24 -6.75
N ARG A 408 -21.25 0.07 -6.88
CA ARG A 408 -20.24 0.68 -7.77
C ARG A 408 -19.31 1.62 -7.03
N ALA A 409 -18.08 1.67 -7.48
CA ALA A 409 -17.14 2.77 -7.24
C ALA A 409 -17.32 3.83 -8.32
N VAL A 410 -16.63 4.94 -8.23
CA VAL A 410 -16.71 6.02 -9.24
C VAL A 410 -15.36 6.70 -9.43
N SER A 411 -15.06 7.04 -10.67
CA SER A 411 -14.05 8.03 -11.06
C SER A 411 -14.74 9.26 -11.61
N ILE A 412 -14.39 10.45 -11.14
CA ILE A 412 -15.00 11.74 -11.54
C ILE A 412 -13.88 12.70 -11.93
N GLU A 413 -13.94 13.20 -13.15
CA GLU A 413 -13.10 14.29 -13.63
C GLU A 413 -13.91 15.59 -13.67
N LEU A 414 -13.42 16.62 -13.02
CA LEU A 414 -13.96 17.95 -13.02
C LEU A 414 -13.01 18.90 -13.76
N ALA A 415 -13.53 19.67 -14.72
CA ALA A 415 -12.81 20.75 -15.38
C ALA A 415 -13.60 22.07 -15.23
N PHE A 416 -12.90 23.14 -14.82
CA PHE A 416 -13.52 24.44 -14.57
C PHE A 416 -12.48 25.55 -14.66
N ARG A 417 -12.94 26.80 -14.84
CA ARG A 417 -12.05 27.97 -14.86
C ARG A 417 -11.68 28.42 -13.44
N LYS A 418 -10.52 29.05 -13.27
CA LYS A 418 -10.11 29.65 -11.98
C LYS A 418 -11.08 30.73 -11.47
N THR A 419 -11.87 31.35 -12.38
CA THR A 419 -12.89 32.35 -12.06
C THR A 419 -14.24 31.74 -11.71
N CYS A 420 -14.40 30.40 -11.78
CA CYS A 420 -15.62 29.70 -11.41
C CYS A 420 -15.96 29.99 -9.94
N PRO A 421 -17.23 30.30 -9.61
CA PRO A 421 -17.68 30.40 -8.21
C PRO A 421 -17.44 29.10 -7.44
N ASP A 422 -17.38 29.20 -6.11
CA ASP A 422 -17.31 28.03 -5.23
C ASP A 422 -18.49 27.10 -5.50
N PHE A 423 -18.18 25.81 -5.58
CA PHE A 423 -19.18 24.76 -5.76
C PHE A 423 -18.90 23.58 -4.82
N GLU A 424 -19.87 22.70 -4.69
CA GLU A 424 -19.80 21.52 -3.84
C GLU A 424 -20.16 20.27 -4.64
N LEU A 425 -19.29 19.28 -4.57
CA LEU A 425 -19.54 17.93 -5.06
C LEU A 425 -19.80 17.03 -3.85
N GLU A 426 -20.92 16.34 -3.82
CA GLU A 426 -21.22 15.28 -2.86
C GLU A 426 -21.12 13.93 -3.57
N VAL A 427 -20.23 13.04 -3.09
CA VAL A 427 -20.03 11.70 -3.62
C VAL A 427 -20.28 10.71 -2.49
N PHE A 428 -21.34 9.91 -2.60
CA PHE A 428 -21.69 8.90 -1.59
C PHE A 428 -21.76 9.48 -0.16
N GLY A 429 -22.24 10.74 -0.02
CA GLY A 429 -22.29 11.45 1.25
C GLY A 429 -20.97 12.13 1.67
N CYS A 430 -19.90 11.93 0.95
CA CYS A 430 -18.66 12.67 1.15
C CYS A 430 -18.76 14.05 0.51
N ARG A 431 -18.53 15.09 1.29
CA ARG A 431 -18.64 16.47 0.85
C ARG A 431 -17.28 17.03 0.43
N ILE A 432 -17.18 17.46 -0.83
CA ILE A 432 -16.01 18.10 -1.42
C ILE A 432 -16.40 19.52 -1.82
N VAL A 433 -15.81 20.53 -1.20
CA VAL A 433 -15.99 21.93 -1.53
C VAL A 433 -14.82 22.42 -2.34
N VAL A 434 -15.07 22.95 -3.52
CA VAL A 434 -14.04 23.48 -4.42
C VAL A 434 -14.17 24.99 -4.48
N SER A 435 -13.07 25.71 -4.20
CA SER A 435 -12.98 27.16 -4.21
C SER A 435 -11.90 27.61 -5.21
N PRO A 436 -12.24 27.68 -6.53
CA PRO A 436 -11.28 27.93 -7.59
C PRO A 436 -10.53 29.26 -7.44
N MET A 437 -11.24 30.34 -7.09
CA MET A 437 -10.65 31.68 -6.88
C MET A 437 -9.69 31.73 -5.68
N SER A 438 -9.91 30.90 -4.67
CA SER A 438 -9.03 30.76 -3.51
C SER A 438 -7.93 29.71 -3.70
N ASN A 439 -7.92 29.06 -4.85
CA ASN A 439 -6.96 28.03 -5.23
C ASN A 439 -6.86 26.85 -4.24
N ARG A 440 -8.01 26.38 -3.73
CA ARG A 440 -8.08 25.30 -2.74
C ARG A 440 -9.32 24.45 -2.88
N PHE A 441 -9.27 23.25 -2.32
CA PHE A 441 -10.45 22.42 -2.10
C PHE A 441 -10.45 21.84 -0.69
N PHE A 442 -11.62 21.41 -0.24
CA PHE A 442 -11.82 20.83 1.09
C PHE A 442 -12.59 19.54 0.97
N VAL A 443 -12.16 18.50 1.66
CA VAL A 443 -12.94 17.27 1.84
C VAL A 443 -13.21 17.10 3.33
N ASN A 444 -14.50 17.04 3.69
CA ASN A 444 -14.91 16.96 5.10
C ASN A 444 -14.14 17.95 6.03
N SER A 445 -13.95 19.20 5.57
CA SER A 445 -13.26 20.28 6.27
C SER A 445 -11.71 20.17 6.34
N GLN A 446 -11.09 19.19 5.70
CA GLN A 446 -9.64 19.16 5.49
C GLN A 446 -9.28 19.88 4.20
N GLU A 447 -8.32 20.79 4.29
CA GLU A 447 -7.91 21.66 3.18
C GLU A 447 -6.73 21.08 2.42
N ALA A 448 -6.78 21.19 1.07
CA ALA A 448 -5.65 20.95 0.17
C ALA A 448 -5.58 22.06 -0.91
N PRO A 449 -4.40 22.37 -1.45
CA PRO A 449 -4.27 23.28 -2.58
C PRO A 449 -4.90 22.66 -3.84
N LEU A 450 -5.32 23.52 -4.78
CA LEU A 450 -5.93 23.08 -6.03
C LEU A 450 -4.92 23.06 -7.19
N SER A 451 -3.91 23.96 -7.16
CA SER A 451 -2.89 24.06 -8.20
C SER A 451 -1.65 24.78 -7.69
N PHE A 452 -0.49 24.52 -8.30
CA PHE A 452 0.78 25.21 -8.03
C PHE A 452 1.03 26.41 -8.94
N ASP A 453 0.26 26.56 -9.99
CA ASP A 453 0.37 27.68 -10.91
C ASP A 453 -0.97 28.43 -11.05
N ASP A 454 -0.92 29.55 -11.79
CA ASP A 454 -2.08 30.42 -12.02
C ASP A 454 -2.80 30.07 -13.35
N ALA A 455 -2.88 28.77 -13.68
CA ALA A 455 -3.57 28.30 -14.87
C ALA A 455 -5.04 28.76 -14.88
N GLU A 456 -5.51 29.18 -16.07
CA GLU A 456 -6.90 29.60 -16.27
C GLU A 456 -7.87 28.43 -16.13
N GLU A 457 -7.46 27.22 -16.55
CA GLU A 457 -8.22 25.98 -16.41
C GLU A 457 -7.64 25.18 -15.27
N LYS A 458 -8.51 24.64 -14.44
CA LYS A 458 -8.20 23.80 -13.30
C LYS A 458 -9.00 22.51 -13.37
N GLY A 459 -8.43 21.44 -12.80
CA GLY A 459 -9.07 20.13 -12.76
C GLY A 459 -8.95 19.48 -11.40
N LEU A 460 -9.89 18.61 -11.10
CA LEU A 460 -9.89 17.74 -9.93
C LEU A 460 -10.44 16.39 -10.34
N CYS A 461 -9.62 15.35 -10.20
CA CYS A 461 -10.05 13.96 -10.30
C CYS A 461 -10.39 13.43 -8.91
N VAL A 462 -11.50 12.72 -8.79
CA VAL A 462 -11.95 12.06 -7.54
C VAL A 462 -12.26 10.62 -7.84
N VAL A 463 -11.55 9.71 -7.16
CA VAL A 463 -11.87 8.28 -7.18
C VAL A 463 -12.47 7.93 -5.83
N ALA A 464 -13.74 7.50 -5.81
CA ALA A 464 -14.44 7.17 -4.58
C ALA A 464 -14.97 5.75 -4.59
N ASP A 465 -14.80 5.08 -3.45
CA ASP A 465 -15.23 3.71 -3.22
C ASP A 465 -15.90 3.60 -1.84
N THR A 466 -15.98 2.42 -1.28
CA THR A 466 -16.69 2.15 -0.01
C THR A 466 -16.06 2.87 1.18
N LEU A 467 -14.72 2.91 1.26
CA LEU A 467 -14.00 3.36 2.46
C LEU A 467 -13.14 4.60 2.25
N SER A 468 -12.95 5.05 1.01
CA SER A 468 -12.09 6.18 0.69
C SER A 468 -12.60 7.01 -0.48
N ALA A 469 -12.21 8.29 -0.48
CA ALA A 469 -12.21 9.16 -1.63
C ALA A 469 -10.77 9.67 -1.84
N GLU A 470 -10.20 9.38 -3.00
CA GLU A 470 -8.87 9.83 -3.40
C GLU A 470 -9.02 10.98 -4.40
N CYS A 471 -8.34 12.10 -4.12
CA CYS A 471 -8.45 13.34 -4.87
C CYS A 471 -7.10 13.70 -5.48
N PHE A 472 -7.09 13.98 -6.77
CA PHE A 472 -5.91 14.32 -7.54
C PHE A 472 -6.15 15.68 -8.23
N ALA A 473 -5.49 16.71 -7.74
CA ALA A 473 -5.59 18.05 -8.31
C ALA A 473 -4.33 18.44 -9.08
N ASP A 474 -4.44 19.48 -9.92
CA ASP A 474 -3.35 19.95 -10.77
C ASP A 474 -2.76 18.82 -11.65
N GLY A 475 -3.66 17.98 -12.23
CA GLY A 475 -3.25 16.82 -13.03
C GLY A 475 -2.34 15.84 -12.27
N GLY A 476 -2.57 15.66 -10.97
CA GLY A 476 -1.86 14.72 -10.10
C GLY A 476 -0.64 15.27 -9.37
N LEU A 477 -0.28 16.55 -9.53
CA LEU A 477 0.78 17.15 -8.71
C LEU A 477 0.41 17.32 -7.24
N ILE A 478 -0.88 17.20 -6.94
CA ILE A 478 -1.44 17.31 -5.60
C ILE A 478 -2.31 16.08 -5.39
N TYR A 479 -1.94 15.26 -4.42
CA TYR A 479 -2.69 14.10 -4.01
C TYR A 479 -3.22 14.27 -2.58
N ALA A 480 -4.47 13.93 -2.38
CA ALA A 480 -5.09 13.88 -1.06
C ALA A 480 -6.13 12.76 -1.02
N ASN A 481 -6.20 12.03 0.06
CA ASN A 481 -7.25 11.05 0.25
C ASN A 481 -7.95 11.24 1.60
N TYR A 482 -9.18 10.78 1.67
CA TYR A 482 -10.04 10.93 2.83
C TYR A 482 -10.79 9.64 3.10
N LEU A 483 -10.87 9.28 4.35
CA LEU A 483 -11.68 8.15 4.79
C LEU A 483 -13.14 8.53 4.75
N ILE A 484 -13.96 7.67 4.17
CA ILE A 484 -15.41 7.83 4.10
C ILE A 484 -16.10 6.54 4.53
N ASN A 485 -17.39 6.66 4.85
CA ASN A 485 -18.32 5.53 4.86
C ASN A 485 -19.32 5.82 3.75
N ALA A 486 -19.10 5.23 2.60
CA ALA A 486 -19.91 5.52 1.43
C ALA A 486 -21.40 5.22 1.66
N ASP A 487 -22.23 6.25 1.55
CA ASP A 487 -23.68 6.17 1.56
C ASP A 487 -24.18 6.31 0.12
N ARG A 488 -24.28 5.18 -0.58
CA ARG A 488 -24.68 5.17 -2.00
C ARG A 488 -26.14 5.59 -2.22
N GLU A 489 -26.98 5.57 -1.17
CA GLU A 489 -28.35 6.10 -1.24
C GLU A 489 -28.39 7.62 -1.46
N LYS A 490 -27.27 8.32 -1.31
CA LYS A 490 -27.15 9.75 -1.64
C LYS A 490 -26.76 10.01 -3.09
N GLY A 491 -26.28 9.02 -3.81
CA GLY A 491 -25.83 9.19 -5.19
C GLY A 491 -24.64 10.14 -5.33
N ILE A 492 -24.54 10.82 -6.46
CA ILE A 492 -23.53 11.82 -6.78
C ILE A 492 -24.25 13.09 -7.24
N VAL A 493 -24.02 14.20 -6.53
CA VAL A 493 -24.66 15.48 -6.82
C VAL A 493 -23.64 16.61 -6.81
N ILE A 494 -23.87 17.63 -7.63
CA ILE A 494 -23.09 18.86 -7.63
C ILE A 494 -24.00 20.05 -7.34
N ASN A 495 -23.60 20.90 -6.42
CA ASN A 495 -24.29 22.12 -6.02
C ASN A 495 -23.48 23.33 -6.47
N THR A 496 -24.08 24.18 -7.29
CA THR A 496 -23.41 25.31 -7.92
C THR A 496 -24.13 26.64 -7.64
N LYS A 497 -23.40 27.74 -7.84
CA LYS A 497 -23.91 29.11 -7.80
C LYS A 497 -24.08 29.64 -9.23
N GLU A 498 -24.80 30.75 -9.37
CA GLU A 498 -24.94 31.45 -10.64
C GLU A 498 -23.55 31.80 -11.22
N GLY A 499 -23.37 31.56 -12.53
CA GLY A 499 -22.12 31.78 -13.26
C GLY A 499 -21.11 30.64 -13.13
N ALA A 500 -21.51 29.49 -12.57
CA ALA A 500 -20.68 28.27 -12.63
C ALA A 500 -20.69 27.72 -14.07
N ASP A 501 -19.52 27.22 -14.50
CA ASP A 501 -19.33 26.51 -15.75
C ASP A 501 -18.34 25.37 -15.47
N ILE A 502 -18.88 24.18 -15.32
CA ILE A 502 -18.14 23.00 -14.86
C ILE A 502 -18.45 21.83 -15.79
N THR A 503 -17.43 21.28 -16.41
CA THR A 503 -17.55 20.00 -17.12
C THR A 503 -17.31 18.87 -16.13
N VAL A 504 -18.22 17.91 -16.08
CA VAL A 504 -18.14 16.70 -15.26
C VAL A 504 -18.10 15.50 -16.21
N SER A 505 -17.07 14.68 -16.08
CA SER A 505 -17.02 13.35 -16.69
C SER A 505 -16.88 12.33 -15.56
N ALA A 506 -17.79 11.39 -15.49
CA ALA A 506 -17.77 10.36 -14.45
C ALA A 506 -17.91 8.97 -15.07
N GLU A 507 -17.24 8.00 -14.46
CA GLU A 507 -17.37 6.58 -14.76
C GLU A 507 -17.79 5.85 -13.50
N LEU A 508 -18.94 5.19 -13.56
CA LEU A 508 -19.40 4.28 -12.51
C LEU A 508 -18.77 2.90 -12.77
N ILE A 509 -18.00 2.42 -11.82
CA ILE A 509 -17.12 1.25 -11.97
C ILE A 509 -17.71 0.06 -11.22
N ALA A 510 -17.88 -1.07 -11.93
CA ALA A 510 -18.17 -2.38 -11.36
C ALA A 510 -17.01 -3.36 -11.69
N PRO A 511 -16.67 -4.31 -10.81
CA PRO A 511 -15.60 -5.27 -11.04
C PRO A 511 -15.95 -6.28 -12.12
#